data_b415a2e2db0dcb5f64e038afa0de184a
#
_entry.id   b415a2e2db0dcb5f64e038afa0de184a
#
_cell.length_a   1.000
_cell.length_b   1.000
_cell.length_c   1.000
_cell.angle_alpha   90.00
_cell.angle_beta   90.00
_cell.angle_gamma   90.00
#
_symmetry.space_group_name_H-M   'P 1'
#
loop_
_entity.id
_entity.type
_entity.pdbx_description
1 polymer ?
#
loop_
_entity_poly.entity_id
_entity_poly.type
_entity_poly.pdbx_seq_one_letter_code
_entity_poly.pdbx_strand_id
1 'polypeptide(L)'
;MLNRSCNTMLVMILLLGIGSEARAADGDVDASTLTGKVICGYQGWFNTPGDGAGRGWVHWGRGGMEPGTAAIDLWPDVGEFDPDERFATAFRFPDGSAAEVFSSYNSKTVQRHFRWMREYGIDGVFIQRFATGVNDALFIKHNDRVLANVFAGARDNGRVFGMMYDLSGLRDDQVDLVIADWKHLIDDMKLTANPRYIRDGGKPVVALWGFGFGDGRDPLLGGGGMRLIQMLRNDPVYGGNCVMLGVPTGWRTLDADAVNDPALLKVIESADIVSPWTIGRYATLPQVQEHSANRWAPDLEWCNEHGKKYMPVVFPGFSWHNLMNGKSPLNMIPRQGGRFLWGQFVAAKQAGATMVYQAMFDEVDESTAIFKCTSIVPVAEGGTQFLGYEGLPSDFYLKLVGQGTKLMRGEIQPADERVIEKQKTGKVDSKN
;
A
#
# COMPACT_ATOMS: atom_id res chain seq x y z
N MET A 1 51.94 -31.40 -61.67
CA MET A 1 51.93 -31.28 -60.22
C MET A 1 50.81 -30.27 -59.87
N LEU A 2 49.62 -30.75 -59.50
CA LEU A 2 48.46 -29.89 -59.16
C LEU A 2 48.37 -29.62 -57.66
N ASN A 3 48.43 -28.37 -57.30
CA ASN A 3 48.23 -27.89 -55.93
C ASN A 3 46.72 -27.58 -55.73
N ARG A 4 46.03 -28.34 -54.88
CA ARG A 4 44.64 -28.08 -54.50
C ARG A 4 44.67 -27.33 -53.20
N SER A 5 44.23 -26.04 -53.23
CA SER A 5 43.94 -25.22 -52.06
C SER A 5 42.53 -25.60 -51.55
N CYS A 6 42.44 -25.99 -50.29
CA CYS A 6 41.21 -26.29 -49.58
C CYS A 6 40.76 -25.00 -48.85
N ASN A 7 39.67 -24.36 -49.34
CA ASN A 7 39.04 -23.25 -48.69
C ASN A 7 38.02 -23.78 -47.66
N THR A 8 38.34 -23.63 -46.37
CA THR A 8 37.40 -23.93 -45.29
C THR A 8 36.54 -22.67 -45.01
N MET A 9 35.29 -22.75 -45.38
CA MET A 9 34.30 -21.69 -45.14
C MET A 9 33.73 -21.84 -43.71
N LEU A 10 34.12 -20.90 -42.85
CA LEU A 10 33.61 -20.85 -41.46
C LEU A 10 32.21 -20.23 -41.45
N VAL A 11 31.20 -21.04 -41.24
CA VAL A 11 29.80 -20.57 -41.07
C VAL A 11 29.61 -20.12 -39.63
N MET A 12 29.54 -18.81 -39.41
CA MET A 12 29.21 -18.20 -38.11
C MET A 12 27.68 -18.18 -37.95
N ILE A 13 27.16 -19.11 -37.15
CA ILE A 13 25.74 -19.12 -36.79
C ILE A 13 25.51 -18.05 -35.71
N LEU A 14 24.89 -16.93 -36.10
CA LEU A 14 24.36 -15.93 -35.18
C LEU A 14 23.10 -16.52 -34.54
N LEU A 15 23.20 -16.96 -33.31
CA LEU A 15 22.03 -17.24 -32.46
C LEU A 15 21.41 -15.92 -32.02
N LEU A 16 20.42 -15.44 -32.78
CA LEU A 16 19.50 -14.41 -32.33
C LEU A 16 18.65 -15.01 -31.20
N GLY A 17 19.00 -14.72 -29.96
CA GLY A 17 18.16 -14.98 -28.81
C GLY A 17 16.88 -14.15 -28.93
N ILE A 18 15.81 -14.77 -29.40
CA ILE A 18 14.45 -14.21 -29.31
C ILE A 18 14.06 -14.32 -27.84
N GLY A 19 14.33 -13.26 -27.09
CA GLY A 19 13.71 -13.07 -25.77
C GLY A 19 12.20 -13.00 -26.00
N SER A 20 11.47 -14.05 -25.67
CA SER A 20 10.01 -13.99 -25.61
C SER A 20 9.66 -13.06 -24.44
N GLU A 21 9.40 -11.78 -24.71
CA GLU A 21 8.62 -10.96 -23.80
C GLU A 21 7.27 -11.66 -23.63
N ALA A 22 7.05 -12.25 -22.47
CA ALA A 22 5.77 -12.82 -22.11
C ALA A 22 4.75 -11.66 -22.12
N ARG A 23 3.96 -11.59 -23.21
CA ARG A 23 2.88 -10.62 -23.34
C ARG A 23 1.94 -10.84 -22.17
N ALA A 24 1.71 -9.80 -21.35
CA ALA A 24 0.77 -9.85 -20.24
C ALA A 24 -0.58 -10.37 -20.78
N ALA A 25 -1.22 -11.28 -20.04
CA ALA A 25 -2.57 -11.72 -20.35
C ALA A 25 -3.52 -10.50 -20.30
N ASP A 26 -4.58 -10.52 -21.11
CA ASP A 26 -5.55 -9.42 -21.18
C ASP A 26 -6.10 -9.12 -19.79
N GLY A 27 -5.88 -7.90 -19.28
CA GLY A 27 -6.23 -7.47 -17.91
C GLY A 27 -5.12 -7.59 -16.86
N ASP A 28 -3.94 -8.09 -17.19
CA ASP A 28 -2.77 -8.13 -16.30
C ASP A 28 -2.10 -6.76 -16.19
N VAL A 29 -1.72 -6.40 -14.96
CA VAL A 29 -0.96 -5.17 -14.70
C VAL A 29 0.50 -5.39 -15.09
N ASP A 30 1.05 -4.43 -15.86
CA ASP A 30 2.47 -4.40 -16.17
C ASP A 30 3.29 -4.14 -14.90
N ALA A 31 4.20 -5.06 -14.56
CA ALA A 31 5.05 -4.96 -13.39
C ALA A 31 6.35 -4.15 -13.63
N SER A 32 6.60 -3.64 -14.84
CA SER A 32 7.88 -3.03 -15.22
C SER A 32 8.00 -1.55 -14.83
N THR A 33 6.90 -0.89 -14.46
CA THR A 33 6.86 0.54 -14.10
C THR A 33 5.80 0.87 -13.08
N LEU A 34 6.03 1.91 -12.27
CA LEU A 34 5.02 2.54 -11.39
C LEU A 34 4.19 3.61 -12.12
N THR A 35 4.62 4.08 -13.28
CA THR A 35 3.92 5.13 -14.04
C THR A 35 2.51 4.66 -14.45
N GLY A 36 1.51 5.52 -14.23
CA GLY A 36 0.11 5.24 -14.49
C GLY A 36 -0.56 4.32 -13.48
N LYS A 37 0.04 4.07 -12.32
CA LYS A 37 -0.47 3.13 -11.33
C LYS A 37 -0.98 3.79 -10.06
N VAL A 38 -1.97 3.14 -9.47
CA VAL A 38 -2.40 3.34 -8.09
C VAL A 38 -2.05 2.07 -7.32
N ILE A 39 -1.10 2.19 -6.39
CA ILE A 39 -0.64 1.11 -5.53
C ILE A 39 -1.15 1.37 -4.12
N CYS A 40 -1.88 0.41 -3.55
CA CYS A 40 -2.41 0.53 -2.20
C CYS A 40 -1.39 0.06 -1.15
N GLY A 41 -1.38 0.67 0.02
CA GLY A 41 -0.78 0.03 1.18
C GLY A 41 -1.61 -1.18 1.61
N TYR A 42 -0.96 -2.27 1.99
CA TYR A 42 -1.58 -3.50 2.44
C TYR A 42 -0.95 -3.94 3.74
N GLN A 43 -1.71 -3.87 4.83
CA GLN A 43 -1.20 -4.19 6.16
C GLN A 43 -1.06 -5.70 6.36
N GLY A 44 -2.10 -6.45 6.03
CA GLY A 44 -2.08 -7.90 6.16
C GLY A 44 -1.82 -8.42 7.58
N TRP A 45 -2.08 -7.63 8.60
CA TRP A 45 -1.68 -7.87 10.00
C TRP A 45 -2.78 -8.44 10.92
N PHE A 46 -4.01 -8.53 10.43
CA PHE A 46 -5.17 -8.95 11.21
C PHE A 46 -5.14 -10.45 11.53
N ASN A 47 -5.16 -10.79 12.82
CA ASN A 47 -5.26 -12.18 13.29
C ASN A 47 -6.43 -12.38 14.25
N THR A 48 -6.87 -13.61 14.32
CA THR A 48 -7.94 -14.07 15.21
C THR A 48 -7.52 -15.33 15.94
N PRO A 49 -8.07 -15.63 17.13
CA PRO A 49 -7.91 -16.95 17.74
C PRO A 49 -8.41 -18.04 16.79
N GLY A 50 -7.62 -19.11 16.65
CA GLY A 50 -7.99 -20.25 15.80
C GLY A 50 -7.62 -20.13 14.31
N ASP A 51 -7.02 -19.00 13.86
CA ASP A 51 -6.55 -18.82 12.48
C ASP A 51 -5.28 -19.62 12.12
N GLY A 52 -4.63 -20.24 13.10
CA GLY A 52 -3.39 -21.01 12.94
C GLY A 52 -2.11 -20.18 13.05
N ALA A 53 -2.19 -18.86 13.15
CA ALA A 53 -1.02 -17.99 13.36
C ALA A 53 -0.49 -18.08 14.80
N GLY A 54 -1.37 -18.33 15.77
CA GLY A 54 -1.03 -18.38 17.19
C GLY A 54 -0.84 -17.02 17.85
N ARG A 55 -1.38 -15.94 17.21
CA ARG A 55 -1.21 -14.55 17.66
C ARG A 55 -2.43 -13.98 18.42
N GLY A 56 -3.57 -14.66 18.43
CA GLY A 56 -4.82 -14.18 19.01
C GLY A 56 -5.42 -13.00 18.25
N TRP A 57 -6.10 -12.09 18.95
CA TRP A 57 -6.69 -10.90 18.37
C TRP A 57 -5.62 -9.83 18.14
N VAL A 58 -5.08 -9.74 16.91
CA VAL A 58 -4.11 -8.70 16.51
C VAL A 58 -4.80 -7.71 15.60
N HIS A 59 -4.69 -6.42 15.90
CA HIS A 59 -5.29 -5.27 15.24
C HIS A 59 -6.83 -5.22 15.28
N TRP A 60 -7.54 -6.33 15.50
CA TRP A 60 -8.98 -6.33 15.74
C TRP A 60 -9.36 -5.75 17.09
N GLY A 61 -8.56 -6.08 18.12
CA GLY A 61 -8.85 -5.67 19.47
C GLY A 61 -7.66 -5.84 20.42
N ARG A 62 -7.77 -5.23 21.59
CA ARG A 62 -6.75 -5.23 22.64
C ARG A 62 -6.90 -6.47 23.54
N GLY A 63 -6.41 -7.62 23.08
CA GLY A 63 -6.49 -8.89 23.78
C GLY A 63 -7.85 -9.61 23.66
N GLY A 64 -8.89 -8.96 23.14
CA GLY A 64 -10.22 -9.48 22.90
C GLY A 64 -10.90 -8.71 21.76
N MET A 65 -12.02 -9.23 21.23
CA MET A 65 -12.88 -8.56 20.26
C MET A 65 -14.30 -8.50 20.79
N GLU A 66 -14.49 -7.67 21.81
CA GLU A 66 -15.70 -7.49 22.58
C GLU A 66 -15.91 -6.01 22.95
N PRO A 67 -17.08 -5.60 23.45
CA PRO A 67 -17.34 -4.23 23.89
C PRO A 67 -16.25 -3.69 24.84
N GLY A 68 -15.66 -2.55 24.49
CA GLY A 68 -14.57 -1.90 25.22
C GLY A 68 -13.18 -2.38 24.86
N THR A 69 -12.99 -3.43 24.07
CA THR A 69 -11.66 -3.92 23.65
C THR A 69 -11.40 -3.79 22.16
N ALA A 70 -12.44 -3.63 21.32
CA ALA A 70 -12.27 -3.46 19.88
C ALA A 70 -11.29 -2.31 19.55
N ALA A 71 -10.47 -2.49 18.53
CA ALA A 71 -9.51 -1.49 18.07
C ALA A 71 -9.89 -0.85 16.74
N ILE A 72 -10.89 -1.39 16.04
CA ILE A 72 -11.32 -0.94 14.72
C ILE A 72 -12.48 0.03 14.81
N ASP A 73 -12.55 1.01 13.89
CA ASP A 73 -13.69 1.90 13.74
C ASP A 73 -14.57 1.52 12.53
N LEU A 74 -14.02 0.87 11.50
CA LEU A 74 -14.76 0.32 10.37
C LEU A 74 -14.96 -1.18 10.53
N TRP A 75 -16.11 -1.71 10.09
CA TRP A 75 -16.40 -3.14 10.11
C TRP A 75 -16.30 -3.75 8.71
N PRO A 76 -15.52 -4.84 8.52
CA PRO A 76 -15.41 -5.49 7.22
C PRO A 76 -16.73 -6.12 6.78
N ASP A 77 -17.03 -6.08 5.48
CA ASP A 77 -18.11 -6.87 4.90
C ASP A 77 -17.58 -8.27 4.54
N VAL A 78 -17.96 -9.24 5.35
CA VAL A 78 -17.55 -10.65 5.17
C VAL A 78 -18.57 -11.48 4.38
N GLY A 79 -19.54 -10.86 3.73
CA GLY A 79 -20.61 -11.55 3.01
C GLY A 79 -20.14 -12.46 1.87
N GLU A 80 -18.98 -12.17 1.27
CA GLU A 80 -18.37 -13.00 0.23
C GLU A 80 -17.36 -14.03 0.76
N PHE A 81 -17.10 -14.06 2.07
CA PHE A 81 -16.11 -14.95 2.68
C PHE A 81 -16.72 -16.33 2.93
N ASP A 82 -15.94 -17.37 2.71
CA ASP A 82 -16.34 -18.72 3.05
C ASP A 82 -16.43 -18.92 4.58
N PRO A 83 -17.18 -19.92 5.08
CA PRO A 83 -17.29 -20.15 6.53
C PRO A 83 -15.95 -20.33 7.26
N ASP A 84 -14.93 -20.88 6.62
CA ASP A 84 -13.59 -21.09 7.17
C ASP A 84 -12.69 -19.85 7.13
N GLU A 85 -13.18 -18.73 6.55
CA GLU A 85 -12.51 -17.44 6.56
C GLU A 85 -13.07 -16.48 7.62
N ARG A 86 -14.23 -16.82 8.24
CA ARG A 86 -14.97 -15.96 9.15
C ARG A 86 -14.80 -16.38 10.59
N PHE A 87 -14.56 -15.41 11.45
CA PHE A 87 -14.31 -15.60 12.87
C PHE A 87 -15.30 -14.75 13.68
N ALA A 88 -16.10 -15.42 14.52
CA ALA A 88 -17.11 -14.75 15.33
C ALA A 88 -16.46 -13.87 16.41
N THR A 89 -17.08 -12.73 16.66
CA THR A 89 -16.74 -11.80 17.74
C THR A 89 -17.84 -11.82 18.81
N ALA A 90 -17.66 -11.06 19.89
CA ALA A 90 -18.74 -10.86 20.86
C ALA A 90 -19.83 -9.86 20.38
N PHE A 91 -19.61 -9.17 19.28
CA PHE A 91 -20.54 -8.18 18.73
C PHE A 91 -21.65 -8.85 17.90
N ARG A 92 -22.77 -8.13 17.78
CA ARG A 92 -23.91 -8.51 16.93
C ARG A 92 -24.38 -7.32 16.10
N PHE A 93 -24.92 -7.62 14.93
CA PHE A 93 -25.63 -6.64 14.12
C PHE A 93 -27.02 -6.32 14.72
N PRO A 94 -27.68 -5.21 14.30
CA PRO A 94 -29.01 -4.83 14.81
C PRO A 94 -30.11 -5.89 14.61
N ASP A 95 -29.95 -6.78 13.64
CA ASP A 95 -30.89 -7.90 13.40
C ASP A 95 -30.60 -9.13 14.30
N GLY A 96 -29.60 -9.04 15.18
CA GLY A 96 -29.19 -10.11 16.10
C GLY A 96 -28.21 -11.12 15.51
N SER A 97 -27.86 -11.02 14.21
CA SER A 97 -26.84 -11.88 13.60
C SER A 97 -25.45 -11.64 14.19
N ALA A 98 -24.60 -12.66 14.14
CA ALA A 98 -23.22 -12.54 14.62
C ALA A 98 -22.42 -11.59 13.73
N ALA A 99 -21.68 -10.68 14.35
CA ALA A 99 -20.72 -9.85 13.66
C ALA A 99 -19.38 -10.56 13.59
N GLU A 100 -18.95 -10.90 12.38
CA GLU A 100 -17.75 -11.70 12.11
C GLU A 100 -16.67 -10.84 11.45
N VAL A 101 -15.42 -11.27 11.62
CA VAL A 101 -14.24 -10.67 11.00
C VAL A 101 -13.40 -11.76 10.31
N PHE A 102 -12.32 -11.38 9.63
CA PHE A 102 -11.44 -12.31 8.93
C PHE A 102 -10.05 -12.41 9.57
N SER A 103 -9.19 -13.30 9.05
CA SER A 103 -7.76 -13.31 9.33
C SER A 103 -6.96 -13.15 8.04
N SER A 104 -5.97 -12.23 8.06
CA SER A 104 -5.01 -12.06 6.97
C SER A 104 -4.09 -13.29 6.79
N TYR A 105 -3.99 -14.15 7.81
CA TYR A 105 -3.22 -15.40 7.73
C TYR A 105 -3.87 -16.43 6.80
N ASN A 106 -5.18 -16.32 6.55
CA ASN A 106 -5.94 -17.20 5.67
C ASN A 106 -5.63 -16.88 4.20
N SER A 107 -5.23 -17.91 3.44
CA SER A 107 -4.87 -17.75 2.03
C SER A 107 -6.06 -17.34 1.14
N LYS A 108 -7.27 -17.84 1.40
CA LYS A 108 -8.47 -17.48 0.66
C LYS A 108 -8.79 -15.99 0.80
N THR A 109 -8.63 -15.44 2.01
CA THR A 109 -8.85 -14.03 2.31
C THR A 109 -7.94 -13.13 1.48
N VAL A 110 -6.64 -13.41 1.46
CA VAL A 110 -5.68 -12.61 0.66
C VAL A 110 -5.97 -12.76 -0.83
N GLN A 111 -6.25 -13.97 -1.31
CA GLN A 111 -6.61 -14.19 -2.72
C GLN A 111 -7.90 -13.45 -3.10
N ARG A 112 -8.91 -13.38 -2.21
CA ARG A 112 -10.13 -12.61 -2.37
C ARG A 112 -9.84 -11.11 -2.51
N HIS A 113 -8.95 -10.57 -1.69
CA HIS A 113 -8.50 -9.19 -1.78
C HIS A 113 -7.88 -8.89 -3.16
N PHE A 114 -7.02 -9.77 -3.68
CA PHE A 114 -6.43 -9.63 -5.01
C PHE A 114 -7.45 -9.81 -6.14
N ARG A 115 -8.45 -10.67 -5.96
CA ARG A 115 -9.59 -10.78 -6.88
C ARG A 115 -10.38 -9.46 -6.93
N TRP A 116 -10.69 -8.85 -5.78
CA TRP A 116 -11.31 -7.53 -5.75
C TRP A 116 -10.46 -6.46 -6.44
N MET A 117 -9.15 -6.45 -6.23
CA MET A 117 -8.28 -5.51 -6.96
C MET A 117 -8.42 -5.67 -8.48
N ARG A 118 -8.49 -6.91 -8.98
CA ARG A 118 -8.70 -7.18 -10.40
C ARG A 118 -10.09 -6.70 -10.86
N GLU A 119 -11.13 -7.07 -10.15
CA GLU A 119 -12.52 -6.74 -10.48
C GLU A 119 -12.78 -5.23 -10.53
N TYR A 120 -12.15 -4.48 -9.65
CA TYR A 120 -12.33 -3.02 -9.53
C TYR A 120 -11.23 -2.19 -10.19
N GLY A 121 -10.25 -2.81 -10.85
CA GLY A 121 -9.22 -2.10 -11.62
C GLY A 121 -8.14 -1.43 -10.77
N ILE A 122 -7.83 -1.98 -9.60
CA ILE A 122 -6.72 -1.57 -8.73
C ILE A 122 -5.47 -2.33 -9.15
N ASP A 123 -4.32 -1.65 -9.25
CA ASP A 123 -3.11 -2.22 -9.85
C ASP A 123 -2.41 -3.24 -8.94
N GLY A 124 -2.36 -2.98 -7.64
CA GLY A 124 -1.67 -3.84 -6.69
C GLY A 124 -1.36 -3.15 -5.37
N VAL A 125 -0.39 -3.70 -4.64
CA VAL A 125 -0.08 -3.28 -3.27
C VAL A 125 1.41 -3.11 -3.00
N PHE A 126 1.74 -2.23 -2.04
CA PHE A 126 2.92 -2.37 -1.21
C PHE A 126 2.51 -3.10 0.07
N ILE A 127 3.04 -4.34 0.27
CA ILE A 127 2.82 -5.08 1.50
C ILE A 127 3.71 -4.51 2.60
N GLN A 128 3.09 -4.16 3.71
CA GLN A 128 3.76 -3.55 4.87
C GLN A 128 4.47 -4.63 5.70
N ARG A 129 5.67 -4.27 6.23
CA ARG A 129 6.42 -5.09 7.15
C ARG A 129 7.07 -4.20 8.22
N PHE A 130 6.58 -4.29 9.45
CA PHE A 130 7.08 -3.47 10.54
C PHE A 130 8.48 -3.91 10.97
N ALA A 131 9.43 -3.00 10.88
CA ALA A 131 10.84 -3.26 11.17
C ALA A 131 11.10 -3.69 12.61
N THR A 132 10.30 -3.21 13.57
CA THR A 132 10.41 -3.58 14.98
C THR A 132 9.96 -5.02 15.29
N GLY A 133 9.22 -5.66 14.37
CA GLY A 133 8.73 -7.03 14.53
C GLY A 133 9.64 -8.10 13.90
N VAL A 134 10.62 -7.73 13.07
CA VAL A 134 11.39 -8.69 12.26
C VAL A 134 12.39 -9.56 13.05
N ASN A 135 12.44 -9.43 14.35
CA ASN A 135 13.16 -10.31 15.27
C ASN A 135 12.24 -11.22 16.12
N ASP A 136 10.93 -11.13 15.93
CA ASP A 136 9.94 -11.98 16.59
C ASP A 136 9.51 -13.13 15.68
N ALA A 137 9.64 -14.37 16.15
CA ALA A 137 9.38 -15.57 15.36
C ALA A 137 7.91 -15.72 14.92
N LEU A 138 6.95 -15.30 15.76
CA LEU A 138 5.53 -15.36 15.41
C LEU A 138 5.18 -14.28 14.39
N PHE A 139 5.79 -13.10 14.52
CA PHE A 139 5.66 -12.03 13.54
C PHE A 139 6.20 -12.46 12.18
N ILE A 140 7.43 -13.00 12.12
CA ILE A 140 8.04 -13.50 10.87
C ILE A 140 7.16 -14.58 10.25
N LYS A 141 6.78 -15.60 11.02
CA LYS A 141 5.90 -16.70 10.55
C LYS A 141 4.60 -16.16 9.94
N HIS A 142 3.97 -15.17 10.58
CA HIS A 142 2.75 -14.58 10.09
C HIS A 142 3.00 -13.81 8.78
N ASN A 143 3.97 -12.90 8.77
CA ASN A 143 4.23 -12.03 7.61
C ASN A 143 4.72 -12.83 6.39
N ASP A 144 5.55 -13.84 6.57
CA ASP A 144 6.00 -14.72 5.48
C ASP A 144 4.83 -15.52 4.89
N ARG A 145 3.89 -15.97 5.74
CA ARG A 145 2.67 -16.62 5.27
C ARG A 145 1.78 -15.68 4.46
N VAL A 146 1.57 -14.46 4.95
CA VAL A 146 0.81 -13.43 4.23
C VAL A 146 1.49 -13.08 2.92
N LEU A 147 2.80 -12.90 2.90
CA LEU A 147 3.58 -12.64 1.69
C LEU A 147 3.47 -13.77 0.67
N ALA A 148 3.53 -15.03 1.11
CA ALA A 148 3.33 -16.18 0.22
C ALA A 148 1.91 -16.19 -0.38
N ASN A 149 0.90 -15.79 0.41
CA ASN A 149 -0.48 -15.63 -0.08
C ASN A 149 -0.60 -14.47 -1.07
N VAL A 150 0.13 -13.36 -0.86
CA VAL A 150 0.23 -12.23 -1.81
C VAL A 150 0.86 -12.68 -3.13
N PHE A 151 1.90 -13.53 -3.11
CA PHE A 151 2.49 -14.09 -4.33
C PHE A 151 1.45 -14.86 -5.16
N ALA A 152 0.67 -15.71 -4.51
CA ALA A 152 -0.41 -16.46 -5.16
C ALA A 152 -1.51 -15.53 -5.67
N GLY A 153 -1.98 -14.61 -4.81
CA GLY A 153 -3.04 -13.66 -5.18
C GLY A 153 -2.65 -12.77 -6.36
N ALA A 154 -1.43 -12.22 -6.35
CA ALA A 154 -0.90 -11.39 -7.44
C ALA A 154 -0.78 -12.17 -8.76
N ARG A 155 -0.24 -13.40 -8.71
CA ARG A 155 -0.13 -14.29 -9.88
C ARG A 155 -1.51 -14.60 -10.47
N ASP A 156 -2.44 -15.07 -9.64
CA ASP A 156 -3.72 -15.63 -10.09
C ASP A 156 -4.68 -14.52 -10.56
N ASN A 157 -4.47 -13.29 -10.13
CA ASN A 157 -5.30 -12.14 -10.50
C ASN A 157 -4.58 -11.10 -11.38
N GLY A 158 -3.34 -11.37 -11.82
CA GLY A 158 -2.60 -10.46 -12.67
C GLY A 158 -2.33 -9.09 -12.04
N ARG A 159 -2.18 -9.02 -10.71
CA ARG A 159 -1.86 -7.79 -9.99
C ARG A 159 -0.39 -7.73 -9.64
N VAL A 160 0.10 -6.57 -9.22
CA VAL A 160 1.48 -6.39 -8.81
C VAL A 160 1.59 -6.20 -7.31
N PHE A 161 2.78 -6.43 -6.76
CA PHE A 161 3.09 -6.12 -5.37
C PHE A 161 4.53 -5.65 -5.23
N GLY A 162 4.79 -4.87 -4.18
CA GLY A 162 6.12 -4.49 -3.73
C GLY A 162 6.22 -4.63 -2.21
N MET A 163 7.44 -4.58 -1.67
CA MET A 163 7.68 -4.58 -0.23
C MET A 163 7.80 -3.15 0.28
N MET A 164 7.17 -2.86 1.43
CA MET A 164 7.37 -1.63 2.19
C MET A 164 7.73 -1.97 3.63
N TYR A 165 8.88 -1.52 4.09
CA TYR A 165 9.22 -1.55 5.51
C TYR A 165 8.67 -0.30 6.19
N ASP A 166 7.90 -0.48 7.25
CA ASP A 166 7.58 0.57 8.21
C ASP A 166 8.66 0.59 9.30
N LEU A 167 9.40 1.68 9.35
CA LEU A 167 10.52 1.85 10.27
C LEU A 167 10.11 2.51 11.59
N SER A 168 8.81 2.70 11.84
CA SER A 168 8.30 3.29 13.08
C SER A 168 8.80 2.52 14.30
N GLY A 169 9.42 3.26 15.25
CA GLY A 169 9.98 2.68 16.46
C GLY A 169 11.35 2.01 16.29
N LEU A 170 11.87 1.89 15.06
CA LEU A 170 13.24 1.46 14.82
C LEU A 170 14.20 2.60 15.17
N ARG A 171 15.31 2.30 15.81
CA ARG A 171 16.41 3.25 16.02
C ARG A 171 17.44 3.11 14.89
N ASP A 172 18.17 4.19 14.63
CA ASP A 172 19.20 4.22 13.57
C ASP A 172 20.29 3.14 13.75
N ASP A 173 20.60 2.73 14.99
CA ASP A 173 21.54 1.65 15.29
C ASP A 173 20.96 0.22 15.06
N GLN A 174 19.66 0.09 14.79
CA GLN A 174 18.96 -1.19 14.64
C GLN A 174 18.67 -1.59 13.19
N VAL A 175 19.12 -0.82 12.20
CA VAL A 175 18.81 -1.08 10.77
C VAL A 175 19.29 -2.46 10.28
N ASP A 176 20.24 -3.09 10.99
CA ASP A 176 20.70 -4.45 10.68
C ASP A 176 19.60 -5.51 10.80
N LEU A 177 18.56 -5.25 11.59
CA LEU A 177 17.36 -6.09 11.64
C LEU A 177 16.65 -6.13 10.27
N VAL A 178 16.47 -4.95 9.66
CA VAL A 178 15.85 -4.82 8.34
C VAL A 178 16.75 -5.43 7.26
N ILE A 179 18.06 -5.23 7.35
CA ILE A 179 19.03 -5.81 6.40
C ILE A 179 18.98 -7.34 6.45
N ALA A 180 18.92 -7.93 7.65
CA ALA A 180 18.84 -9.38 7.83
C ALA A 180 17.52 -9.94 7.28
N ASP A 181 16.41 -9.27 7.56
CA ASP A 181 15.10 -9.66 7.05
C ASP A 181 15.01 -9.53 5.52
N TRP A 182 15.55 -8.46 4.93
CA TRP A 182 15.64 -8.31 3.47
C TRP A 182 16.40 -9.46 2.82
N LYS A 183 17.54 -9.86 3.41
CA LYS A 183 18.32 -11.03 2.93
C LYS A 183 17.48 -12.30 2.99
N HIS A 184 16.77 -12.56 4.11
CA HIS A 184 15.85 -13.68 4.24
C HIS A 184 14.77 -13.66 3.12
N LEU A 185 14.15 -12.51 2.85
CA LEU A 185 13.14 -12.41 1.81
C LEU A 185 13.71 -12.68 0.40
N ILE A 186 14.95 -12.29 0.13
CA ILE A 186 15.63 -12.58 -1.15
C ILE A 186 16.05 -14.03 -1.23
N ASP A 187 16.69 -14.57 -0.17
CA ASP A 187 17.32 -15.90 -0.19
C ASP A 187 16.29 -17.02 -0.09
N ASP A 188 15.33 -16.89 0.82
CA ASP A 188 14.38 -17.97 1.12
C ASP A 188 13.08 -17.82 0.33
N MET A 189 12.52 -16.61 0.25
CA MET A 189 11.24 -16.37 -0.41
C MET A 189 11.36 -15.98 -1.88
N LYS A 190 12.58 -15.69 -2.39
CA LYS A 190 12.82 -15.28 -3.79
C LYS A 190 11.99 -14.05 -4.19
N LEU A 191 11.85 -13.09 -3.26
CA LEU A 191 10.94 -11.95 -3.34
C LEU A 191 11.02 -11.22 -4.70
N THR A 192 12.20 -10.70 -5.04
CA THR A 192 12.41 -9.87 -6.24
C THR A 192 12.52 -10.66 -7.54
N ALA A 193 12.65 -12.00 -7.45
CA ALA A 193 12.58 -12.90 -8.60
C ALA A 193 11.14 -13.19 -9.04
N ASN A 194 10.13 -12.84 -8.22
CA ASN A 194 8.74 -13.03 -8.58
C ASN A 194 8.36 -12.12 -9.77
N PRO A 195 7.75 -12.65 -10.85
CA PRO A 195 7.42 -11.85 -12.04
C PRO A 195 6.34 -10.77 -11.79
N ARG A 196 5.59 -10.88 -10.67
CA ARG A 196 4.59 -9.88 -10.25
C ARG A 196 5.15 -8.83 -9.30
N TYR A 197 6.43 -8.96 -8.90
CA TYR A 197 7.07 -7.94 -8.08
C TYR A 197 7.28 -6.66 -8.90
N ILE A 198 6.78 -5.52 -8.37
CA ILE A 198 6.82 -4.23 -9.08
C ILE A 198 8.26 -3.76 -9.30
N ARG A 199 8.55 -3.31 -10.49
CA ARG A 199 9.81 -2.71 -10.91
C ARG A 199 9.59 -1.29 -11.39
N ASP A 200 10.67 -0.52 -11.39
CA ASP A 200 10.71 0.76 -12.04
C ASP A 200 12.10 1.01 -12.61
N GLY A 201 12.17 1.40 -13.89
CA GLY A 201 13.45 1.50 -14.60
C GLY A 201 14.25 0.19 -14.60
N GLY A 202 13.58 -0.97 -14.67
CA GLY A 202 14.18 -2.31 -14.63
C GLY A 202 14.58 -2.80 -13.23
N LYS A 203 14.52 -1.96 -12.18
CA LYS A 203 14.92 -2.28 -10.81
C LYS A 203 13.72 -2.66 -9.94
N PRO A 204 13.80 -3.70 -9.09
CA PRO A 204 12.77 -3.99 -8.10
C PRO A 204 12.55 -2.79 -7.18
N VAL A 205 11.30 -2.44 -6.87
CA VAL A 205 10.99 -1.31 -5.99
C VAL A 205 10.90 -1.80 -4.54
N VAL A 206 11.64 -1.17 -3.64
CA VAL A 206 11.50 -1.35 -2.20
C VAL A 206 11.21 -0.01 -1.54
N ALA A 207 10.20 0.02 -0.70
CA ALA A 207 9.80 1.21 0.01
C ALA A 207 10.27 1.15 1.48
N LEU A 208 10.73 2.28 1.99
CA LEU A 208 11.12 2.49 3.39
C LEU A 208 10.33 3.67 3.92
N TRP A 209 9.39 3.44 4.82
CA TRP A 209 8.60 4.51 5.42
C TRP A 209 9.14 4.85 6.82
N GLY A 210 9.25 6.16 7.13
CA GLY A 210 9.58 6.60 8.48
C GLY A 210 10.77 7.54 8.62
N PHE A 211 11.40 7.98 7.52
CA PHE A 211 12.52 8.90 7.57
C PHE A 211 12.11 10.35 7.86
N GLY A 212 12.78 11.00 8.79
CA GLY A 212 12.73 12.45 8.98
C GLY A 212 11.48 13.01 9.67
N PHE A 213 10.66 12.17 10.32
CA PHE A 213 9.49 12.64 11.06
C PHE A 213 9.87 13.33 12.36
N GLY A 214 9.24 14.50 12.65
CA GLY A 214 9.48 15.34 13.83
C GLY A 214 8.54 15.04 15.00
N ASP A 215 8.02 13.83 15.13
CA ASP A 215 7.02 13.41 16.12
C ASP A 215 7.61 12.68 17.35
N GLY A 216 8.93 12.75 17.52
CA GLY A 216 9.65 12.15 18.64
C GLY A 216 10.19 10.74 18.38
N ARG A 217 9.90 10.14 17.23
CA ARG A 217 10.58 8.91 16.77
C ARG A 217 12.02 9.21 16.35
N ASP A 218 12.86 8.17 16.23
CA ASP A 218 14.19 8.31 15.62
C ASP A 218 14.01 8.70 14.14
N PRO A 219 14.56 9.85 13.68
CA PRO A 219 14.41 10.27 12.29
C PRO A 219 15.30 9.48 11.31
N LEU A 220 16.12 8.53 11.79
CA LEU A 220 17.02 7.67 11.02
C LEU A 220 18.07 8.45 10.19
N LEU A 221 18.58 9.53 10.74
CA LEU A 221 19.56 10.42 10.09
C LEU A 221 21.01 10.22 10.60
N GLY A 222 21.23 9.34 11.60
CA GLY A 222 22.51 9.11 12.26
C GLY A 222 23.53 8.26 11.48
N GLY A 223 23.18 7.81 10.27
CA GLY A 223 24.06 7.00 9.41
C GLY A 223 23.57 5.56 9.18
N GLY A 224 22.78 4.99 10.09
CA GLY A 224 22.15 3.67 9.91
C GLY A 224 21.13 3.70 8.78
N GLY A 225 20.26 4.70 8.74
CA GLY A 225 19.29 4.88 7.65
C GLY A 225 19.97 5.01 6.30
N MET A 226 21.05 5.79 6.18
CA MET A 226 21.83 5.91 4.96
C MET A 226 22.48 4.55 4.58
N ARG A 227 23.01 3.81 5.56
CA ARG A 227 23.59 2.48 5.34
C ARG A 227 22.57 1.48 4.80
N LEU A 228 21.34 1.50 5.31
CA LEU A 228 20.24 0.68 4.81
C LEU A 228 19.93 1.02 3.33
N ILE A 229 19.78 2.30 3.01
CA ILE A 229 19.54 2.76 1.62
C ILE A 229 20.68 2.32 0.69
N GLN A 230 21.93 2.53 1.10
CA GLN A 230 23.10 2.16 0.30
C GLN A 230 23.19 0.64 0.08
N MET A 231 22.88 -0.16 1.09
CA MET A 231 22.79 -1.62 0.96
C MET A 231 21.73 -2.03 -0.06
N LEU A 232 20.51 -1.52 0.05
CA LEU A 232 19.43 -1.84 -0.88
C LEU A 232 19.71 -1.38 -2.31
N ARG A 233 20.49 -0.34 -2.51
CA ARG A 233 20.85 0.16 -3.85
C ARG A 233 22.08 -0.53 -4.46
N ASN A 234 23.11 -0.81 -3.66
CA ASN A 234 24.45 -1.04 -4.18
C ASN A 234 25.07 -2.38 -3.76
N ASP A 235 24.46 -3.13 -2.81
CA ASP A 235 25.01 -4.44 -2.45
C ASP A 235 25.03 -5.35 -3.70
N PRO A 236 26.12 -6.07 -3.98
CA PRO A 236 26.26 -6.86 -5.19
C PRO A 236 25.33 -8.07 -5.28
N VAL A 237 24.77 -8.52 -4.15
CA VAL A 237 23.87 -9.68 -4.06
C VAL A 237 22.42 -9.25 -3.76
N TYR A 238 22.24 -8.33 -2.83
CA TYR A 238 20.93 -7.95 -2.28
C TYR A 238 20.47 -6.54 -2.70
N GLY A 239 21.32 -5.82 -3.42
CA GLY A 239 21.08 -4.47 -3.93
C GLY A 239 20.47 -4.43 -5.33
N GLY A 240 20.73 -3.32 -6.04
CA GLY A 240 20.20 -3.10 -7.38
C GLY A 240 18.73 -2.67 -7.38
N ASN A 241 18.20 -2.25 -6.22
CA ASN A 241 16.79 -1.86 -6.08
C ASN A 241 16.57 -0.37 -6.41
N CYS A 242 15.34 -0.05 -6.82
CA CYS A 242 14.78 1.29 -6.82
C CYS A 242 14.21 1.56 -5.44
N VAL A 243 14.78 2.53 -4.70
CA VAL A 243 14.40 2.82 -3.31
C VAL A 243 13.41 3.98 -3.27
N MET A 244 12.23 3.72 -2.69
CA MET A 244 11.23 4.73 -2.38
C MET A 244 11.30 5.08 -0.89
N LEU A 245 11.30 6.38 -0.55
CA LEU A 245 11.25 6.83 0.84
C LEU A 245 9.89 7.43 1.18
N GLY A 246 9.27 6.92 2.24
CA GLY A 246 8.14 7.52 2.94
C GLY A 246 8.65 8.55 3.95
N VAL A 247 8.30 9.81 3.72
CA VAL A 247 8.84 10.98 4.42
C VAL A 247 7.70 11.89 4.94
N PRO A 248 7.95 12.84 5.85
CA PRO A 248 6.94 13.83 6.25
C PRO A 248 6.59 14.79 5.10
N THR A 249 5.46 15.47 5.20
CA THR A 249 5.01 16.42 4.15
C THR A 249 5.89 17.68 4.07
N GLY A 250 6.54 18.05 5.18
CA GLY A 250 7.46 19.19 5.26
C GLY A 250 8.91 18.87 4.87
N TRP A 251 9.18 17.71 4.27
CA TRP A 251 10.53 17.22 4.00
C TRP A 251 11.42 18.21 3.21
N ARG A 252 10.86 18.90 2.22
CA ARG A 252 11.62 19.80 1.35
C ARG A 252 11.97 21.13 2.02
N THR A 253 11.08 21.60 2.89
CA THR A 253 11.21 22.88 3.60
C THR A 253 11.68 22.73 5.03
N LEU A 254 11.84 21.49 5.52
CA LEU A 254 12.25 21.13 6.87
C LEU A 254 11.34 21.76 7.95
N ASP A 255 10.01 21.74 7.69
CA ASP A 255 8.99 22.33 8.56
C ASP A 255 7.84 21.37 8.86
N ALA A 256 6.79 21.86 9.49
CA ALA A 256 5.55 21.15 9.82
C ALA A 256 5.80 19.83 10.58
N ASP A 257 5.66 18.69 9.90
CA ASP A 257 5.83 17.34 10.44
C ASP A 257 7.24 16.76 10.22
N ALA A 258 8.13 17.51 9.59
CA ALA A 258 9.52 17.13 9.38
C ALA A 258 10.43 17.62 10.54
N VAL A 259 11.50 16.86 10.78
CA VAL A 259 12.60 17.40 11.60
C VAL A 259 13.28 18.56 10.89
N ASN A 260 13.65 19.58 11.63
CA ASN A 260 14.43 20.70 11.10
C ASN A 260 15.93 20.36 11.09
N ASP A 261 16.30 19.37 10.25
CA ASP A 261 17.68 18.92 10.09
C ASP A 261 18.03 18.77 8.60
N PRO A 262 19.00 19.54 8.06
CA PRO A 262 19.44 19.44 6.67
C PRO A 262 19.97 18.05 6.26
N ALA A 263 20.31 17.17 7.21
CA ALA A 263 20.68 15.79 6.94
C ALA A 263 19.56 15.02 6.25
N LEU A 264 18.28 15.37 6.49
CA LEU A 264 17.12 14.77 5.81
C LEU A 264 17.19 14.94 4.29
N LEU A 265 17.59 16.11 3.81
CA LEU A 265 17.71 16.35 2.35
C LEU A 265 18.75 15.42 1.72
N LYS A 266 19.88 15.17 2.41
CA LYS A 266 20.91 14.23 1.91
C LYS A 266 20.38 12.79 1.84
N VAL A 267 19.56 12.39 2.82
CA VAL A 267 18.91 11.07 2.80
C VAL A 267 17.93 10.99 1.63
N ILE A 268 17.12 12.00 1.40
CA ILE A 268 16.14 12.05 0.30
C ILE A 268 16.86 12.06 -1.07
N GLU A 269 17.96 12.79 -1.20
CA GLU A 269 18.79 12.78 -2.41
C GLU A 269 19.33 11.39 -2.75
N SER A 270 19.47 10.49 -1.77
CA SER A 270 19.90 9.11 -1.99
C SER A 270 18.78 8.18 -2.49
N ALA A 271 17.52 8.59 -2.46
CA ALA A 271 16.38 7.82 -2.93
C ALA A 271 16.18 7.95 -4.46
N ASP A 272 15.35 7.06 -5.01
CA ASP A 272 14.88 7.14 -6.40
C ASP A 272 13.46 7.73 -6.47
N ILE A 273 12.64 7.49 -5.44
CA ILE A 273 11.23 7.94 -5.36
C ILE A 273 10.99 8.57 -3.98
N VAL A 274 10.30 9.71 -3.95
CA VAL A 274 9.87 10.39 -2.72
C VAL A 274 8.36 10.26 -2.57
N SER A 275 7.89 9.81 -1.40
CA SER A 275 6.46 9.59 -1.12
C SER A 275 6.08 10.21 0.23
N PRO A 276 5.64 11.48 0.27
CA PRO A 276 5.27 12.13 1.52
C PRO A 276 3.95 11.62 2.09
N TRP A 277 3.93 11.39 3.41
CA TRP A 277 2.77 10.87 4.13
C TRP A 277 1.78 11.97 4.49
N THR A 278 0.58 11.91 3.93
CA THR A 278 -0.43 12.97 4.06
C THR A 278 -1.58 12.66 5.01
N ILE A 279 -1.72 11.44 5.50
CA ILE A 279 -2.81 11.08 6.43
C ILE A 279 -2.73 11.97 7.66
N GLY A 280 -3.87 12.60 8.00
CA GLY A 280 -3.96 13.53 9.13
C GLY A 280 -3.45 14.95 8.86
N ARG A 281 -2.95 15.26 7.66
CA ARG A 281 -2.37 16.58 7.34
C ARG A 281 -3.38 17.57 6.77
N TYR A 282 -4.53 17.07 6.32
CA TYR A 282 -5.68 17.85 5.86
C TYR A 282 -6.97 17.04 6.04
N ALA A 283 -8.11 17.71 6.14
CA ALA A 283 -9.41 17.07 6.43
C ALA A 283 -10.55 17.56 5.51
N THR A 284 -10.31 18.57 4.67
CA THR A 284 -11.34 19.18 3.82
C THR A 284 -10.82 19.38 2.40
N LEU A 285 -11.73 19.48 1.42
CA LEU A 285 -11.36 19.74 0.02
C LEU A 285 -10.57 21.05 -0.18
N PRO A 286 -10.92 22.19 0.46
CA PRO A 286 -10.07 23.37 0.39
C PRO A 286 -8.65 23.13 0.88
N GLN A 287 -8.48 22.41 1.99
CA GLN A 287 -7.16 22.07 2.51
C GLN A 287 -6.40 21.11 1.56
N VAL A 288 -7.07 20.21 0.84
CA VAL A 288 -6.45 19.38 -0.21
C VAL A 288 -5.88 20.26 -1.33
N GLN A 289 -6.63 21.28 -1.78
CA GLN A 289 -6.18 22.20 -2.81
C GLN A 289 -4.97 23.04 -2.33
N GLU A 290 -5.04 23.53 -1.11
CA GLU A 290 -3.94 24.25 -0.48
C GLU A 290 -2.68 23.37 -0.34
N HIS A 291 -2.85 22.13 0.12
CA HIS A 291 -1.75 21.17 0.23
C HIS A 291 -1.15 20.83 -1.14
N SER A 292 -1.98 20.64 -2.16
CA SER A 292 -1.53 20.41 -3.52
C SER A 292 -0.69 21.58 -4.06
N ALA A 293 -1.14 22.81 -3.84
CA ALA A 293 -0.43 24.00 -4.29
C ALA A 293 0.88 24.26 -3.52
N ASN A 294 0.88 24.03 -2.20
CA ASN A 294 2.01 24.39 -1.33
C ASN A 294 3.02 23.26 -1.10
N ARG A 295 2.62 21.99 -1.36
CA ARG A 295 3.46 20.81 -1.15
C ARG A 295 3.63 20.01 -2.45
N TRP A 296 2.57 19.39 -2.98
CA TRP A 296 2.70 18.45 -4.11
C TRP A 296 3.29 19.07 -5.36
N ALA A 297 2.84 20.24 -5.78
CA ALA A 297 3.36 20.89 -6.99
C ALA A 297 4.84 21.28 -6.85
N PRO A 298 5.27 22.01 -5.78
CA PRO A 298 6.68 22.33 -5.61
C PRO A 298 7.57 21.13 -5.30
N ASP A 299 7.03 20.06 -4.65
CA ASP A 299 7.78 18.82 -4.42
C ASP A 299 8.04 18.06 -5.72
N LEU A 300 7.03 18.02 -6.61
CA LEU A 300 7.16 17.45 -7.95
C LEU A 300 8.19 18.21 -8.80
N GLU A 301 8.17 19.54 -8.74
CA GLU A 301 9.17 20.38 -9.42
C GLU A 301 10.58 20.02 -8.92
N TRP A 302 10.80 20.04 -7.60
CA TRP A 302 12.07 19.66 -6.99
C TRP A 302 12.52 18.25 -7.41
N CYS A 303 11.60 17.27 -7.36
CA CYS A 303 11.91 15.90 -7.76
C CYS A 303 12.34 15.82 -9.23
N ASN A 304 11.66 16.53 -10.12
CA ASN A 304 12.02 16.59 -11.54
C ASN A 304 13.41 17.19 -11.76
N GLU A 305 13.74 18.28 -11.07
CA GLU A 305 15.06 18.94 -11.13
C GLU A 305 16.18 18.03 -10.63
N HIS A 306 15.90 17.13 -9.66
CA HIS A 306 16.87 16.20 -9.07
C HIS A 306 16.81 14.80 -9.67
N GLY A 307 16.07 14.61 -10.77
CA GLY A 307 15.97 13.31 -11.47
C GLY A 307 15.30 12.21 -10.62
N LYS A 308 14.37 12.59 -9.75
CA LYS A 308 13.62 11.67 -8.87
C LYS A 308 12.18 11.57 -9.30
N LYS A 309 11.52 10.48 -8.88
CA LYS A 309 10.07 10.34 -9.01
C LYS A 309 9.36 10.77 -7.72
N TYR A 310 8.10 11.13 -7.86
CA TYR A 310 7.26 11.56 -6.75
C TYR A 310 5.97 10.76 -6.73
N MET A 311 5.61 10.21 -5.58
CA MET A 311 4.41 9.39 -5.39
C MET A 311 3.58 9.97 -4.23
N PRO A 312 2.63 10.88 -4.50
CA PRO A 312 1.76 11.44 -3.47
C PRO A 312 0.89 10.36 -2.85
N VAL A 313 0.60 10.53 -1.56
CA VAL A 313 -0.30 9.66 -0.80
C VAL A 313 -1.69 10.26 -0.79
N VAL A 314 -2.73 9.45 -1.03
CA VAL A 314 -4.15 9.82 -0.91
C VAL A 314 -4.85 8.84 0.02
N PHE A 315 -5.93 9.29 0.70
CA PHE A 315 -6.63 8.46 1.67
C PHE A 315 -8.13 8.80 1.72
N PRO A 316 -9.02 7.83 2.06
CA PRO A 316 -10.46 8.03 1.95
C PRO A 316 -11.07 8.86 3.08
N GLY A 317 -10.47 8.83 4.23
CA GLY A 317 -10.87 9.43 5.50
C GLY A 317 -10.05 8.83 6.61
N PHE A 318 -10.26 9.24 7.88
CA PHE A 318 -9.46 8.77 9.01
C PHE A 318 -10.29 8.77 10.31
N SER A 319 -10.17 7.69 11.06
CA SER A 319 -10.70 7.55 12.42
C SER A 319 -9.96 6.43 13.15
N TRP A 320 -9.53 6.70 14.35
CA TRP A 320 -8.83 5.75 15.24
C TRP A 320 -9.38 5.81 16.67
N HIS A 321 -10.68 6.11 16.80
CA HIS A 321 -11.36 6.29 18.08
C HIS A 321 -11.19 5.07 18.99
N ASN A 322 -11.55 3.88 18.48
CA ASN A 322 -11.43 2.64 19.25
C ASN A 322 -9.96 2.24 19.45
N LEU A 323 -9.10 2.41 18.45
CA LEU A 323 -7.66 2.15 18.57
C LEU A 323 -7.04 2.98 19.71
N MET A 324 -7.44 4.24 19.83
CA MET A 324 -7.00 5.17 20.88
C MET A 324 -7.81 5.07 22.17
N ASN A 325 -8.63 4.02 22.33
CA ASN A 325 -9.45 3.79 23.51
C ASN A 325 -10.37 4.98 23.86
N GLY A 326 -11.03 5.55 22.87
CA GLY A 326 -11.95 6.69 23.01
C GLY A 326 -11.28 8.06 23.21
N LYS A 327 -9.95 8.13 23.20
CA LYS A 327 -9.22 9.40 23.41
C LYS A 327 -9.21 10.32 22.19
N SER A 328 -9.50 9.79 21.02
CA SER A 328 -9.60 10.54 19.77
C SER A 328 -11.05 10.66 19.31
N PRO A 329 -11.45 11.75 18.65
CA PRO A 329 -12.80 11.86 18.09
C PRO A 329 -13.09 10.74 17.09
N LEU A 330 -14.32 10.21 17.12
CA LEU A 330 -14.80 9.31 16.06
C LEU A 330 -14.95 10.10 14.76
N ASN A 331 -14.61 9.49 13.62
CA ASN A 331 -14.71 10.11 12.30
C ASN A 331 -13.94 11.44 12.19
N MET A 332 -12.68 11.46 12.66
CA MET A 332 -11.86 12.66 12.73
C MET A 332 -11.69 13.34 11.36
N ILE A 333 -11.58 12.57 10.30
CA ILE A 333 -11.58 13.05 8.91
C ILE A 333 -12.67 12.30 8.14
N PRO A 334 -13.84 12.95 7.90
CA PRO A 334 -14.98 12.32 7.24
C PRO A 334 -14.69 11.97 5.77
N ARG A 335 -15.22 10.85 5.32
CA ARG A 335 -15.09 10.36 3.93
C ARG A 335 -15.91 11.17 2.92
N GLN A 336 -16.95 11.88 3.37
CA GLN A 336 -17.80 12.78 2.58
C GLN A 336 -18.42 12.11 1.33
N GLY A 337 -18.86 10.87 1.45
CA GLY A 337 -19.42 10.11 0.33
C GLY A 337 -18.45 9.93 -0.83
N GLY A 338 -17.15 9.80 -0.54
CA GLY A 338 -16.09 9.62 -1.52
C GLY A 338 -15.54 10.91 -2.13
N ARG A 339 -16.20 12.08 -1.91
CA ARG A 339 -15.73 13.36 -2.48
C ARG A 339 -14.35 13.75 -1.97
N PHE A 340 -14.05 13.46 -0.71
CA PHE A 340 -12.74 13.75 -0.13
C PHE A 340 -11.61 12.98 -0.82
N LEU A 341 -11.78 11.67 -1.06
CA LEU A 341 -10.79 10.86 -1.78
C LEU A 341 -10.68 11.26 -3.24
N TRP A 342 -11.82 11.46 -3.92
CA TRP A 342 -11.82 11.85 -5.33
C TRP A 342 -11.11 13.18 -5.57
N GLY A 343 -11.35 14.19 -4.72
CA GLY A 343 -10.69 15.48 -4.79
C GLY A 343 -9.18 15.38 -4.68
N GLN A 344 -8.65 14.43 -3.89
CA GLN A 344 -7.22 14.18 -3.78
C GLN A 344 -6.65 13.57 -5.08
N PHE A 345 -7.33 12.60 -5.70
CA PHE A 345 -6.91 12.06 -7.00
C PHE A 345 -6.86 13.15 -8.07
N VAL A 346 -7.90 14.01 -8.12
CA VAL A 346 -7.94 15.14 -9.07
C VAL A 346 -6.79 16.11 -8.81
N ALA A 347 -6.57 16.51 -7.57
CA ALA A 347 -5.51 17.44 -7.20
C ALA A 347 -4.11 16.89 -7.50
N ALA A 348 -3.86 15.60 -7.19
CA ALA A 348 -2.59 14.93 -7.52
C ALA A 348 -2.35 14.89 -9.04
N LYS A 349 -3.37 14.57 -9.82
CA LYS A 349 -3.28 14.57 -11.30
C LYS A 349 -3.02 15.96 -11.86
N GLN A 350 -3.70 17.00 -11.34
CA GLN A 350 -3.51 18.39 -11.73
C GLN A 350 -2.13 18.92 -11.36
N ALA A 351 -1.57 18.50 -10.22
CA ALA A 351 -0.19 18.80 -9.84
C ALA A 351 0.86 18.15 -10.76
N GLY A 352 0.47 17.18 -11.59
CA GLY A 352 1.37 16.48 -12.51
C GLY A 352 1.85 15.11 -12.04
N ALA A 353 1.27 14.57 -10.95
CA ALA A 353 1.61 13.21 -10.49
C ALA A 353 1.28 12.16 -11.56
N THR A 354 2.19 11.21 -11.73
CA THR A 354 2.05 10.10 -12.69
C THR A 354 1.73 8.77 -12.04
N MET A 355 1.77 8.69 -10.72
CA MET A 355 1.48 7.53 -9.88
C MET A 355 0.98 8.00 -8.52
N VAL A 356 0.25 7.15 -7.79
CA VAL A 356 -0.33 7.49 -6.48
C VAL A 356 -0.23 6.30 -5.54
N TYR A 357 0.11 6.57 -4.29
CA TYR A 357 -0.05 5.63 -3.18
C TYR A 357 -1.41 5.84 -2.51
N GLN A 358 -2.25 4.81 -2.50
CA GLN A 358 -3.53 4.80 -1.79
C GLN A 358 -3.36 4.21 -0.39
N ALA A 359 -3.47 5.00 0.63
CA ALA A 359 -3.47 4.55 2.02
C ALA A 359 -4.92 4.38 2.50
N MET A 360 -5.36 3.18 2.91
CA MET A 360 -4.78 1.85 2.78
C MET A 360 -5.81 0.91 2.13
N PHE A 361 -5.43 -0.30 1.70
CA PHE A 361 -6.39 -1.26 1.19
C PHE A 361 -7.26 -1.85 2.31
N ASP A 362 -6.65 -2.30 3.42
CA ASP A 362 -7.28 -3.15 4.44
C ASP A 362 -7.27 -2.59 5.88
N GLU A 363 -6.81 -1.38 6.11
CA GLU A 363 -6.61 -0.82 7.45
C GLU A 363 -7.91 -0.24 8.05
N VAL A 364 -8.63 -1.06 8.80
CA VAL A 364 -9.91 -0.70 9.43
C VAL A 364 -9.76 -0.09 10.83
N ASP A 365 -8.64 -0.27 11.47
CA ASP A 365 -8.32 0.27 12.80
C ASP A 365 -7.98 1.77 12.77
N GLU A 366 -7.48 2.28 11.65
CA GLU A 366 -7.35 3.71 11.36
C GLU A 366 -8.42 4.24 10.39
N SER A 367 -9.37 3.39 9.98
CA SER A 367 -10.45 3.72 9.03
C SER A 367 -9.96 4.27 7.69
N THR A 368 -8.78 3.89 7.26
CA THR A 368 -8.24 4.23 5.94
C THR A 368 -8.55 3.16 4.88
N ALA A 369 -9.14 2.04 5.30
CA ALA A 369 -9.48 0.94 4.40
C ALA A 369 -10.39 1.38 3.23
N ILE A 370 -10.09 0.84 2.03
CA ILE A 370 -10.93 1.00 0.83
C ILE A 370 -11.62 -0.30 0.41
N PHE A 371 -11.23 -1.44 0.99
CA PHE A 371 -11.85 -2.73 0.71
C PHE A 371 -13.31 -2.76 1.19
N LYS A 372 -14.01 -3.87 1.00
CA LYS A 372 -15.44 -3.96 1.34
C LYS A 372 -15.66 -3.85 2.85
N CYS A 373 -16.31 -2.75 3.28
CA CYS A 373 -16.82 -2.56 4.64
C CYS A 373 -18.34 -2.36 4.61
N THR A 374 -19.01 -2.79 5.68
CA THR A 374 -20.46 -2.67 5.77
C THR A 374 -20.90 -1.27 6.16
N SER A 375 -22.07 -0.83 5.65
CA SER A 375 -22.75 0.36 6.14
C SER A 375 -23.65 0.07 7.34
N ILE A 376 -24.06 -1.19 7.55
CA ILE A 376 -24.79 -1.64 8.73
C ILE A 376 -23.75 -2.15 9.72
N VAL A 377 -23.47 -1.36 10.74
CA VAL A 377 -22.43 -1.67 11.73
C VAL A 377 -22.98 -2.46 12.91
N PRO A 378 -22.16 -3.21 13.66
CA PRO A 378 -22.57 -3.85 14.89
C PRO A 378 -23.09 -2.85 15.92
N VAL A 379 -23.92 -3.35 16.86
CA VAL A 379 -24.48 -2.54 17.95
C VAL A 379 -23.35 -2.00 18.82
N ALA A 380 -23.36 -0.70 19.05
CA ALA A 380 -22.40 -0.02 19.91
C ALA A 380 -22.66 -0.34 21.38
N GLU A 381 -21.66 -0.89 22.06
CA GLU A 381 -21.75 -1.26 23.48
C GLU A 381 -20.39 -0.99 24.18
N GLY A 382 -20.42 -0.80 25.50
CA GLY A 382 -19.21 -0.69 26.33
C GLY A 382 -18.26 0.47 25.93
N GLY A 383 -18.79 1.53 25.32
CA GLY A 383 -17.99 2.67 24.82
C GLY A 383 -17.39 2.47 23.42
N THR A 384 -17.50 1.26 22.84
CA THR A 384 -17.08 1.00 21.46
C THR A 384 -18.09 1.60 20.49
N GLN A 385 -17.62 2.29 19.46
CA GLN A 385 -18.43 2.89 18.40
C GLN A 385 -17.87 2.50 17.04
N PHE A 386 -18.74 2.35 16.03
CA PHE A 386 -18.33 1.97 14.68
C PHE A 386 -18.84 2.97 13.65
N LEU A 387 -18.09 3.08 12.55
CA LEU A 387 -18.44 3.85 11.37
C LEU A 387 -18.91 2.91 10.26
N GLY A 388 -19.99 3.29 9.56
CA GLY A 388 -20.36 2.66 8.30
C GLY A 388 -19.83 3.42 7.09
N TYR A 389 -20.07 2.89 5.91
CA TYR A 389 -19.74 3.55 4.64
C TYR A 389 -20.79 4.62 4.23
N GLU A 390 -21.32 5.38 5.20
CA GLU A 390 -22.25 6.51 4.95
C GLU A 390 -23.49 6.09 4.13
N GLY A 391 -23.99 4.85 4.28
CA GLY A 391 -25.09 4.28 3.50
C GLY A 391 -24.75 3.87 2.08
N LEU A 392 -23.48 3.96 1.69
CA LEU A 392 -22.99 3.55 0.38
C LEU A 392 -22.80 2.02 0.30
N PRO A 393 -22.80 1.44 -0.92
CA PRO A 393 -22.46 0.03 -1.13
C PRO A 393 -21.09 -0.33 -0.56
N SER A 394 -20.93 -1.56 -0.06
CA SER A 394 -19.67 -2.00 0.57
C SER A 394 -18.46 -1.93 -0.38
N ASP A 395 -18.67 -2.05 -1.68
CA ASP A 395 -17.64 -1.98 -2.73
C ASP A 395 -17.39 -0.57 -3.30
N PHE A 396 -18.05 0.46 -2.73
CA PHE A 396 -18.01 1.83 -3.27
C PHE A 396 -16.59 2.38 -3.40
N TYR A 397 -15.74 2.23 -2.36
CA TYR A 397 -14.38 2.77 -2.37
C TYR A 397 -13.45 1.98 -3.29
N LEU A 398 -13.64 0.67 -3.46
CA LEU A 398 -12.93 -0.11 -4.49
C LEU A 398 -13.23 0.43 -5.90
N LYS A 399 -14.49 0.68 -6.21
CA LYS A 399 -14.91 1.30 -7.49
C LYS A 399 -14.32 2.68 -7.67
N LEU A 400 -14.32 3.51 -6.63
CA LEU A 400 -13.81 4.87 -6.67
C LEU A 400 -12.29 4.89 -6.93
N VAL A 401 -11.51 4.02 -6.26
CA VAL A 401 -10.06 3.89 -6.48
C VAL A 401 -9.77 3.37 -7.89
N GLY A 402 -10.58 2.44 -8.41
CA GLY A 402 -10.49 2.02 -9.81
C GLY A 402 -10.71 3.17 -10.80
N GLN A 403 -11.61 4.14 -10.50
CA GLN A 403 -11.70 5.37 -11.30
C GLN A 403 -10.45 6.27 -11.11
N GLY A 404 -9.90 6.32 -9.90
CA GLY A 404 -8.60 6.97 -9.64
C GLY A 404 -7.49 6.40 -10.52
N THR A 405 -7.43 5.07 -10.67
CA THR A 405 -6.48 4.40 -11.58
C THR A 405 -6.65 4.88 -13.03
N LYS A 406 -7.90 4.92 -13.54
CA LYS A 406 -8.20 5.44 -14.89
C LYS A 406 -7.81 6.90 -15.06
N LEU A 407 -8.04 7.72 -14.03
CA LEU A 407 -7.64 9.13 -14.02
C LEU A 407 -6.11 9.27 -14.11
N MET A 408 -5.36 8.50 -13.32
CA MET A 408 -3.90 8.53 -13.35
C MET A 408 -3.32 8.12 -14.71
N ARG A 409 -3.98 7.19 -15.40
CA ARG A 409 -3.63 6.77 -16.77
C ARG A 409 -4.07 7.76 -17.85
N GLY A 410 -4.90 8.75 -17.52
CA GLY A 410 -5.46 9.71 -18.49
C GLY A 410 -6.62 9.13 -19.32
N GLU A 411 -7.19 8.01 -18.91
CA GLU A 411 -8.34 7.37 -19.54
C GLU A 411 -9.66 8.12 -19.29
N ILE A 412 -9.70 8.93 -18.23
CA ILE A 412 -10.80 9.84 -17.87
C ILE A 412 -10.27 11.23 -17.50
N GLN A 413 -11.12 12.26 -17.64
CA GLN A 413 -10.75 13.62 -17.32
C GLN A 413 -11.02 13.97 -15.84
N PRO A 414 -10.23 14.86 -15.21
CA PRO A 414 -10.35 15.25 -13.80
C PRO A 414 -11.72 15.87 -13.43
N ALA A 415 -12.36 16.59 -14.35
CA ALA A 415 -13.57 17.39 -14.09
C ALA A 415 -14.87 16.56 -14.03
N ASP A 416 -14.83 15.23 -14.12
CA ASP A 416 -16.05 14.43 -14.16
C ASP A 416 -16.56 14.10 -12.74
N GLU A 417 -17.24 15.06 -12.08
CA GLU A 417 -17.91 14.84 -10.79
C GLU A 417 -19.00 13.74 -10.84
N ARG A 418 -19.51 13.42 -12.04
CA ARG A 418 -20.44 12.31 -12.27
C ARG A 418 -19.84 10.95 -11.92
N VAL A 419 -18.52 10.86 -11.80
CA VAL A 419 -17.82 9.63 -11.35
C VAL A 419 -18.38 9.16 -10.01
N ILE A 420 -18.53 10.06 -9.02
CA ILE A 420 -19.03 9.71 -7.68
C ILE A 420 -20.49 9.28 -7.74
N GLU A 421 -21.35 10.02 -8.46
CA GLU A 421 -22.79 9.71 -8.54
C GLU A 421 -23.04 8.39 -9.27
N LYS A 422 -22.28 8.08 -10.33
CA LYS A 422 -22.36 6.79 -11.03
C LYS A 422 -22.01 5.61 -10.09
N GLN A 423 -21.02 5.77 -9.21
CA GLN A 423 -20.65 4.72 -8.27
C GLN A 423 -21.71 4.47 -7.19
N LYS A 424 -22.47 5.51 -6.78
CA LYS A 424 -23.57 5.38 -5.81
C LYS A 424 -24.75 4.59 -6.35
N THR A 425 -25.06 4.73 -7.63
CA THR A 425 -26.28 4.14 -8.23
C THR A 425 -26.10 2.72 -8.73
N GLY A 426 -24.89 2.21 -8.81
CA GLY A 426 -24.61 0.86 -9.34
C GLY A 426 -24.94 0.65 -10.83
N LYS A 427 -25.33 1.70 -11.57
CA LYS A 427 -25.62 1.61 -12.99
C LYS A 427 -24.31 1.55 -13.79
N VAL A 428 -23.96 0.36 -14.22
CA VAL A 428 -22.96 0.16 -15.29
C VAL A 428 -23.58 0.71 -16.58
N ASP A 429 -22.92 1.67 -17.22
CA ASP A 429 -23.29 2.08 -18.57
C ASP A 429 -23.19 0.86 -19.51
N SER A 430 -24.33 0.26 -19.83
CA SER A 430 -24.43 -0.72 -20.90
C SER A 430 -24.40 0.04 -22.23
N LYS A 431 -23.23 0.52 -22.65
CA LYS A 431 -22.96 0.98 -24.01
C LYS A 431 -21.44 1.10 -24.22
N ASN A 432 -20.86 0.11 -24.79
CA ASN A 432 -20.09 -0.02 -26.04
C ASN A 432 -19.35 -1.36 -26.05
#